data_51cf64764ea857ea6ebe3defdb9dae13
#
_entry.id   51cf64764ea857ea6ebe3defdb9dae13
#
_cell.length_a   1.000
_cell.length_b   1.000
_cell.length_c   1.000
_cell.angle_alpha   90.00
_cell.angle_beta   90.00
_cell.angle_gamma   90.00
#
_symmetry.space_group_name_H-M   'P 1'
#
loop_
_entity.id
_entity.type
_entity.pdbx_description
1 polymer ?
#
loop_
_entity_poly.entity_id
_entity_poly.type
_entity_poly.pdbx_seq_one_letter_code
_entity_poly.pdbx_strand_id
1 'polypeptide(L)'
;MNRMLARRLRHRPVRKAKPDNTEGQGHQALPFCFSNRTLSTGIMDIKRIPQATSPLAAWLSYLENLHSKTIDLGLERVSQVAARLDVLRPAPFVFTVAGTNGKGTTCRTLESILLAAGYRVGVYSSPHLVRYTERVRIQGEELAESEHTRSFAEIEAVRGDISLSYFEYGTLSALWLFKQAQLDVVILEVGLGGRLDATNMVDADVAVVTSIALDHTDWLGPDRESIGREKAGVFRGGKPAVVGEPDMPQSIAEVAQEKGAHLLRRDVDWDYDVNAQGWRFRDAQGELTDLPLPQVPQPNAATALAALRASKLTVSEQAIRDGIAGAILPGRFQIVSESPRLILDVAHNPHAAGYLASRLATLPKKGRVLAVIGMLHDKDIAGTLACLEPVVDSWYCAPLEGPRGATAEQLLEHLNSGRAWPDVAQAWQAAMADADANDTVLVCGSFHTVAHVMEAMDAGRTGGK
;
A
#
# COMPACT_ATOMS: atom_id res chain seq x y z
N MET A 1 -19.94 -56.49 33.76
CA MET A 1 -21.35 -56.78 34.08
C MET A 1 -22.23 -55.81 33.31
N ASN A 2 -23.01 -56.37 32.41
CA ASN A 2 -24.26 -55.94 31.75
C ASN A 2 -24.18 -54.67 30.81
N ARG A 3 -24.29 -54.97 29.57
CA ARG A 3 -25.38 -55.33 28.59
C ARG A 3 -26.16 -54.13 28.08
N MET A 4 -25.92 -53.87 26.76
CA MET A 4 -26.91 -53.81 25.66
C MET A 4 -28.09 -52.82 25.80
N LEU A 5 -28.18 -51.89 24.84
CA LEU A 5 -29.41 -51.82 24.02
C LEU A 5 -29.12 -51.09 22.69
N ALA A 6 -29.18 -51.88 21.62
CA ALA A 6 -29.18 -51.39 20.23
C ALA A 6 -30.60 -50.91 19.88
N ARG A 7 -30.71 -49.76 19.21
CA ARG A 7 -31.94 -49.41 18.46
C ARG A 7 -31.58 -49.11 17.02
N ARG A 8 -32.11 -49.97 16.16
CA ARG A 8 -32.14 -49.86 14.70
C ARG A 8 -32.92 -48.61 14.30
N LEU A 9 -32.36 -47.81 13.39
CA LEU A 9 -33.12 -46.88 12.55
C LEU A 9 -32.88 -47.23 11.08
N ARG A 10 -33.99 -47.34 10.39
CA ARG A 10 -34.19 -47.88 9.04
C ARG A 10 -33.65 -46.89 7.98
N HIS A 11 -33.00 -47.45 6.96
CA HIS A 11 -32.70 -46.78 5.71
C HIS A 11 -33.96 -46.21 5.03
N ARG A 12 -33.94 -44.96 4.62
CA ARG A 12 -34.76 -44.40 3.55
C ARG A 12 -33.83 -44.04 2.39
N PRO A 13 -34.21 -44.32 1.14
CA PRO A 13 -33.37 -44.02 -0.01
C PRO A 13 -33.42 -42.54 -0.36
N VAL A 14 -32.25 -41.97 -0.56
CA VAL A 14 -32.08 -40.59 -1.06
C VAL A 14 -32.34 -40.57 -2.57
N ARG A 15 -33.35 -39.83 -2.99
CA ARG A 15 -33.64 -39.53 -4.40
C ARG A 15 -32.46 -38.69 -4.96
N LYS A 16 -31.88 -39.12 -6.08
CA LYS A 16 -30.95 -38.34 -6.91
C LYS A 16 -31.70 -37.15 -7.46
N ALA A 17 -31.29 -35.95 -7.06
CA ALA A 17 -31.66 -34.72 -7.74
C ALA A 17 -30.73 -34.52 -8.97
N LYS A 18 -31.34 -34.12 -10.07
CA LYS A 18 -30.65 -33.71 -11.32
C LYS A 18 -29.82 -32.44 -11.07
N PRO A 19 -28.71 -32.23 -11.79
CA PRO A 19 -27.98 -30.98 -11.69
C PRO A 19 -28.79 -29.86 -12.35
N ASP A 20 -29.12 -28.85 -11.58
CA ASP A 20 -29.56 -27.56 -12.12
C ASP A 20 -28.32 -26.79 -12.63
N ASN A 21 -28.35 -26.52 -13.91
CA ASN A 21 -27.47 -25.54 -14.57
C ASN A 21 -27.90 -24.15 -14.10
N THR A 22 -27.26 -23.63 -13.08
CA THR A 22 -27.21 -22.18 -12.86
C THR A 22 -25.79 -21.73 -13.20
N GLU A 23 -25.72 -21.05 -14.34
CA GLU A 23 -24.54 -20.29 -14.78
C GLU A 23 -24.08 -19.39 -13.63
N GLY A 24 -22.85 -19.62 -13.18
CA GLY A 24 -22.20 -18.78 -12.20
C GLY A 24 -22.00 -17.39 -12.79
N GLN A 25 -22.66 -16.41 -12.21
CA GLN A 25 -22.33 -15.01 -12.43
C GLN A 25 -20.92 -14.79 -11.88
N GLY A 26 -19.97 -14.71 -12.80
CA GLY A 26 -18.61 -14.30 -12.48
C GLY A 26 -18.65 -12.88 -11.92
N HIS A 27 -18.21 -12.72 -10.69
CA HIS A 27 -17.94 -11.40 -10.13
C HIS A 27 -16.82 -10.76 -10.94
N GLN A 28 -17.19 -9.84 -11.82
CA GLN A 28 -16.26 -8.96 -12.52
C GLN A 28 -15.74 -7.93 -11.50
N ALA A 29 -14.55 -8.15 -11.00
CA ALA A 29 -13.78 -7.09 -10.36
C ALA A 29 -13.36 -6.10 -11.45
N LEU A 30 -13.92 -4.92 -11.45
CA LEU A 30 -13.57 -3.85 -12.36
C LEU A 30 -12.36 -3.04 -11.87
N PRO A 31 -11.58 -2.45 -12.77
CA PRO A 31 -10.28 -1.84 -12.48
C PRO A 31 -10.39 -0.55 -11.67
N PHE A 32 -9.25 -0.16 -11.08
CA PHE A 32 -9.03 1.15 -10.48
C PHE A 32 -9.14 2.23 -11.58
N CYS A 33 -10.35 2.73 -11.82
CA CYS A 33 -10.57 3.84 -12.74
C CYS A 33 -10.63 5.15 -12.00
N PHE A 34 -9.65 6.01 -12.23
CA PHE A 34 -9.79 7.43 -12.00
C PHE A 34 -10.67 8.00 -13.10
N SER A 35 -11.80 8.61 -12.75
CA SER A 35 -12.65 9.27 -13.72
C SER A 35 -11.97 10.53 -14.25
N ASN A 36 -11.43 10.45 -15.45
CA ASN A 36 -11.17 11.66 -16.21
C ASN A 36 -12.51 12.23 -16.71
N ARG A 37 -12.87 13.39 -16.20
CA ARG A 37 -13.97 14.18 -16.76
C ARG A 37 -13.68 14.49 -18.22
N THR A 38 -14.55 13.93 -19.04
CA THR A 38 -15.04 14.39 -20.33
C THR A 38 -14.23 15.42 -21.12
N LEU A 39 -13.73 15.00 -22.24
CA LEU A 39 -13.89 15.75 -23.48
C LEU A 39 -13.92 14.77 -24.67
N SER A 40 -15.03 14.91 -25.43
CA SER A 40 -15.28 14.45 -26.79
C SER A 40 -15.32 12.96 -27.10
N THR A 41 -16.51 12.56 -27.45
CA THR A 41 -16.91 11.41 -28.26
C THR A 41 -15.90 11.03 -29.35
N GLY A 42 -14.98 10.12 -28.99
CA GLY A 42 -14.25 9.29 -29.91
C GLY A 42 -14.34 7.88 -29.36
N ILE A 43 -15.00 6.97 -30.06
CA ILE A 43 -14.90 5.53 -29.80
C ILE A 43 -13.42 5.21 -29.92
N MET A 44 -12.71 5.09 -28.77
CA MET A 44 -11.34 4.60 -28.76
C MET A 44 -11.38 3.17 -29.29
N ASP A 45 -10.73 2.96 -30.41
CA ASP A 45 -10.57 1.64 -31.02
C ASP A 45 -9.66 0.80 -30.09
N ILE A 46 -10.29 0.03 -29.20
CA ILE A 46 -9.67 -0.80 -28.15
C ILE A 46 -8.65 -1.83 -28.72
N LYS A 47 -8.59 -1.94 -30.04
CA LYS A 47 -7.71 -2.88 -30.75
C LYS A 47 -6.35 -2.30 -31.16
N ARG A 48 -6.09 -1.03 -30.97
CA ARG A 48 -4.82 -0.43 -31.41
C ARG A 48 -3.85 -0.30 -30.25
N ILE A 49 -2.74 -1.03 -30.34
CA ILE A 49 -1.64 -0.94 -29.38
C ILE A 49 -1.08 0.49 -29.39
N PRO A 50 -1.01 1.19 -28.21
CA PRO A 50 -0.42 2.52 -28.16
C PRO A 50 1.05 2.50 -28.56
N GLN A 51 1.57 3.64 -29.02
CA GLN A 51 2.97 3.83 -29.38
C GLN A 51 3.72 4.56 -28.24
N ALA A 52 5.05 4.54 -28.25
CA ALA A 52 5.88 5.26 -27.28
C ALA A 52 5.52 6.77 -27.14
N THR A 53 5.03 7.36 -28.22
CA THR A 53 4.59 8.77 -28.28
C THR A 53 3.11 8.96 -27.94
N SER A 54 2.36 7.91 -27.68
CA SER A 54 0.96 8.02 -27.25
C SER A 54 0.87 8.59 -25.84
N PRO A 55 -0.20 9.34 -25.50
CA PRO A 55 -0.41 9.82 -24.14
C PRO A 55 -0.42 8.69 -23.10
N LEU A 56 0.05 8.97 -21.88
CA LEU A 56 0.05 8.00 -20.79
C LEU A 56 -1.35 7.43 -20.54
N ALA A 57 -2.39 8.26 -20.55
CA ALA A 57 -3.78 7.82 -20.36
C ALA A 57 -4.23 6.76 -21.37
N ALA A 58 -3.75 6.83 -22.62
CA ALA A 58 -4.06 5.83 -23.64
C ALA A 58 -3.42 4.47 -23.30
N TRP A 59 -2.18 4.49 -22.80
CA TRP A 59 -1.49 3.29 -22.31
C TRP A 59 -2.19 2.69 -21.10
N LEU A 60 -2.54 3.51 -20.10
CA LEU A 60 -3.21 3.02 -18.89
C LEU A 60 -4.55 2.35 -19.22
N SER A 61 -5.35 2.97 -20.12
CA SER A 61 -6.60 2.36 -20.59
C SER A 61 -6.36 1.04 -21.35
N TYR A 62 -5.31 0.96 -22.16
CA TYR A 62 -4.91 -0.27 -22.84
C TYR A 62 -4.53 -1.37 -21.83
N LEU A 63 -3.72 -1.05 -20.82
CA LEU A 63 -3.25 -1.99 -19.80
C LEU A 63 -4.38 -2.53 -18.92
N GLU A 64 -5.37 -1.71 -18.58
CA GLU A 64 -6.58 -2.12 -17.84
C GLU A 64 -7.38 -3.21 -18.56
N ASN A 65 -7.33 -3.23 -19.90
CA ASN A 65 -8.08 -4.13 -20.75
C ASN A 65 -7.24 -5.25 -21.39
N LEU A 66 -5.93 -5.29 -21.11
CA LEU A 66 -5.01 -6.25 -21.72
C LEU A 66 -5.19 -7.67 -21.17
N HIS A 67 -5.46 -7.78 -19.88
CA HIS A 67 -5.61 -9.06 -19.18
C HIS A 67 -7.04 -9.25 -18.68
N SER A 68 -7.52 -10.50 -18.73
CA SER A 68 -8.90 -10.84 -18.36
C SER A 68 -9.19 -10.73 -16.87
N LYS A 69 -8.16 -10.73 -16.03
CA LYS A 69 -8.26 -10.62 -14.57
C LYS A 69 -7.55 -9.38 -14.09
N THR A 70 -8.19 -8.62 -13.22
CA THR A 70 -7.59 -7.45 -12.59
C THR A 70 -6.42 -7.83 -11.66
N ILE A 71 -6.58 -8.95 -10.95
CA ILE A 71 -5.56 -9.56 -10.09
C ILE A 71 -5.36 -10.99 -10.58
N ASP A 72 -4.14 -11.31 -11.00
CA ASP A 72 -3.74 -12.66 -11.38
C ASP A 72 -2.36 -12.95 -10.77
N LEU A 73 -2.37 -13.58 -9.61
CA LEU A 73 -1.17 -13.86 -8.84
C LEU A 73 -0.40 -15.03 -9.45
N GLY A 74 0.89 -14.81 -9.68
CA GLY A 74 1.81 -15.80 -10.24
C GLY A 74 3.03 -15.13 -10.84
N LEU A 75 4.16 -15.83 -10.86
CA LEU A 75 5.44 -15.25 -11.31
C LEU A 75 5.86 -15.71 -12.70
N GLU A 76 5.23 -16.75 -13.25
CA GLU A 76 5.71 -17.40 -14.48
C GLU A 76 5.66 -16.46 -15.68
N ARG A 77 4.50 -15.84 -15.95
CA ARG A 77 4.32 -14.93 -17.08
C ARG A 77 5.24 -13.72 -17.01
N VAL A 78 5.20 -13.02 -15.87
CA VAL A 78 5.97 -11.78 -15.68
C VAL A 78 7.47 -12.04 -15.69
N SER A 79 7.94 -13.17 -15.14
CA SER A 79 9.36 -13.54 -15.14
C SER A 79 9.89 -13.84 -16.53
N GLN A 80 9.09 -14.46 -17.41
CA GLN A 80 9.47 -14.69 -18.79
C GLN A 80 9.73 -13.36 -19.54
N VAL A 81 8.84 -12.38 -19.36
CA VAL A 81 9.02 -11.06 -19.98
C VAL A 81 10.19 -10.31 -19.36
N ALA A 82 10.34 -10.38 -18.03
CA ALA A 82 11.48 -9.78 -17.32
C ALA A 82 12.83 -10.32 -17.81
N ALA A 83 12.91 -11.63 -18.07
CA ALA A 83 14.11 -12.25 -18.61
C ALA A 83 14.44 -11.75 -20.04
N ARG A 84 13.41 -11.57 -20.88
CA ARG A 84 13.58 -10.99 -22.22
C ARG A 84 14.06 -9.54 -22.21
N LEU A 85 13.66 -8.78 -21.17
CA LEU A 85 14.08 -7.40 -20.95
C LEU A 85 15.41 -7.28 -20.21
N ASP A 86 15.94 -8.38 -19.69
CA ASP A 86 17.13 -8.41 -18.82
C ASP A 86 16.99 -7.49 -17.59
N VAL A 87 15.84 -7.55 -16.89
CA VAL A 87 15.53 -6.67 -15.75
C VAL A 87 15.40 -7.40 -14.41
N LEU A 88 15.69 -8.70 -14.35
CA LEU A 88 15.62 -9.47 -13.11
C LEU A 88 16.65 -9.03 -12.05
N ARG A 89 17.64 -8.27 -12.44
CA ARG A 89 18.57 -7.60 -11.53
C ARG A 89 18.65 -6.10 -11.88
N PRO A 90 17.71 -5.29 -11.37
CA PRO A 90 17.58 -3.88 -11.76
C PRO A 90 18.67 -2.96 -11.19
N ALA A 91 19.34 -3.38 -10.11
CA ALA A 91 20.44 -2.67 -9.47
C ALA A 91 21.34 -3.66 -8.69
N PRO A 92 22.56 -3.24 -8.29
CA PRO A 92 23.47 -4.05 -7.47
C PRO A 92 22.86 -4.43 -6.11
N PHE A 93 21.97 -3.61 -5.53
CA PHE A 93 21.33 -3.88 -4.26
C PHE A 93 19.81 -3.67 -4.34
N VAL A 94 19.04 -4.60 -3.78
CA VAL A 94 17.58 -4.60 -3.83
C VAL A 94 16.99 -4.81 -2.43
N PHE A 95 16.14 -3.88 -1.99
CA PHE A 95 15.21 -4.07 -0.88
C PHE A 95 13.84 -4.47 -1.42
N THR A 96 13.19 -5.46 -0.81
CA THR A 96 11.77 -5.77 -1.06
C THR A 96 10.98 -5.62 0.23
N VAL A 97 9.93 -4.79 0.19
CA VAL A 97 9.13 -4.41 1.37
C VAL A 97 7.71 -4.92 1.22
N ALA A 98 7.37 -5.93 2.01
CA ALA A 98 6.02 -6.48 2.17
C ALA A 98 5.41 -6.05 3.51
N GLY A 99 4.13 -6.30 3.70
CA GLY A 99 3.40 -5.98 4.93
C GLY A 99 1.95 -5.63 4.65
N THR A 100 1.12 -5.57 5.68
CA THR A 100 -0.25 -5.10 5.54
C THR A 100 -0.26 -3.59 5.45
N ASN A 101 0.23 -2.90 6.48
CA ASN A 101 0.36 -1.45 6.53
C ASN A 101 1.82 -1.04 6.66
N GLY A 102 2.15 0.22 6.33
CA GLY A 102 3.48 0.79 6.56
C GLY A 102 4.52 0.53 5.46
N LYS A 103 4.20 -0.22 4.39
CA LYS A 103 5.13 -0.49 3.28
C LYS A 103 5.69 0.80 2.67
N GLY A 104 4.81 1.68 2.19
CA GLY A 104 5.21 2.91 1.51
C GLY A 104 6.04 3.85 2.38
N THR A 105 5.70 4.00 3.67
CA THR A 105 6.47 4.84 4.61
C THR A 105 7.81 4.23 4.98
N THR A 106 7.91 2.91 5.05
CA THR A 106 9.19 2.20 5.21
C THR A 106 10.07 2.39 3.97
N CYS A 107 9.51 2.23 2.76
CA CYS A 107 10.21 2.52 1.50
C CYS A 107 10.70 3.97 1.45
N ARG A 108 9.84 4.94 1.82
CA ARG A 108 10.19 6.36 1.82
C ARG A 108 11.30 6.70 2.80
N THR A 109 11.32 6.07 3.98
CA THR A 109 12.40 6.26 4.96
C THR A 109 13.72 5.71 4.45
N LEU A 110 13.72 4.50 3.88
CA LEU A 110 14.91 3.92 3.24
C LEU A 110 15.42 4.81 2.11
N GLU A 111 14.53 5.25 1.20
CA GLU A 111 14.84 6.16 0.11
C GLU A 111 15.53 7.44 0.61
N SER A 112 14.91 8.10 1.60
CA SER A 112 15.40 9.36 2.15
C SER A 112 16.80 9.23 2.78
N ILE A 113 17.03 8.17 3.54
CA ILE A 113 18.35 7.90 4.16
C ILE A 113 19.41 7.59 3.10
N LEU A 114 19.10 6.74 2.13
CA LEU A 114 20.03 6.34 1.08
C LEU A 114 20.40 7.50 0.15
N LEU A 115 19.44 8.39 -0.15
CA LEU A 115 19.70 9.62 -0.89
C LEU A 115 20.61 10.57 -0.11
N ALA A 116 20.36 10.75 1.20
CA ALA A 116 21.22 11.55 2.08
C ALA A 116 22.64 10.97 2.18
N ALA A 117 22.79 9.66 2.03
CA ALA A 117 24.09 8.97 1.99
C ALA A 117 24.78 9.03 0.61
N GLY A 118 24.13 9.63 -0.40
CA GLY A 118 24.72 9.80 -1.74
C GLY A 118 24.54 8.63 -2.71
N TYR A 119 23.70 7.66 -2.38
CA TYR A 119 23.37 6.56 -3.31
C TYR A 119 22.43 7.02 -4.42
N ARG A 120 22.53 6.40 -5.59
CA ARG A 120 21.54 6.50 -6.67
C ARG A 120 20.41 5.51 -6.37
N VAL A 121 19.22 6.03 -6.09
CA VAL A 121 18.11 5.23 -5.55
C VAL A 121 16.91 5.26 -6.47
N GLY A 122 16.30 4.10 -6.72
CA GLY A 122 14.99 3.96 -7.35
C GLY A 122 13.99 3.32 -6.41
N VAL A 123 12.74 3.77 -6.47
CA VAL A 123 11.63 3.24 -5.67
C VAL A 123 10.44 2.93 -6.55
N TYR A 124 9.94 1.70 -6.46
CA TYR A 124 8.63 1.32 -6.99
C TYR A 124 7.64 1.16 -5.86
N SER A 125 6.52 1.90 -5.91
CA SER A 125 5.49 1.90 -4.87
C SER A 125 4.08 1.85 -5.46
N SER A 126 3.11 1.35 -4.67
CA SER A 126 1.71 1.24 -5.07
C SER A 126 0.79 1.18 -3.86
N PRO A 127 -0.48 1.63 -4.01
CA PRO A 127 -1.00 2.39 -5.15
C PRO A 127 -0.49 3.84 -5.16
N HIS A 128 -0.72 4.56 -6.25
CA HIS A 128 -0.53 6.02 -6.29
C HIS A 128 -1.73 6.74 -5.66
N LEU A 129 -1.54 8.01 -5.29
CA LEU A 129 -2.63 8.86 -4.81
C LEU A 129 -3.38 9.51 -5.97
N VAL A 130 -2.71 10.38 -6.72
CA VAL A 130 -3.32 11.20 -7.77
C VAL A 130 -2.81 10.80 -9.15
N ARG A 131 -1.49 10.64 -9.33
CA ARG A 131 -0.86 10.42 -10.64
C ARG A 131 -0.18 9.06 -10.73
N TYR A 132 -0.31 8.39 -11.87
CA TYR A 132 0.40 7.14 -12.13
C TYR A 132 1.91 7.26 -11.95
N THR A 133 2.48 8.40 -12.29
CA THR A 133 3.93 8.69 -12.20
C THR A 133 4.49 8.56 -10.79
N GLU A 134 3.67 8.72 -9.75
CA GLU A 134 4.05 8.52 -8.34
C GLU A 134 4.57 7.12 -8.05
N ARG A 135 4.22 6.12 -8.91
CA ARG A 135 4.61 4.71 -8.70
C ARG A 135 6.10 4.47 -8.89
N VAL A 136 6.79 5.30 -9.67
CA VAL A 136 8.22 5.14 -9.95
C VAL A 136 8.93 6.46 -9.65
N ARG A 137 9.83 6.41 -8.67
CA ARG A 137 10.71 7.53 -8.36
C ARG A 137 12.16 7.15 -8.59
N ILE A 138 12.93 8.06 -9.18
CA ILE A 138 14.39 7.95 -9.32
C ILE A 138 14.99 9.22 -8.70
N GLN A 139 15.92 9.03 -7.78
CA GLN A 139 16.54 10.14 -7.02
C GLN A 139 15.52 11.05 -6.30
N GLY A 140 14.43 10.42 -5.80
CA GLY A 140 13.38 11.10 -5.05
C GLY A 140 12.32 11.78 -5.92
N GLU A 141 12.49 11.81 -7.25
CA GLU A 141 11.63 12.51 -8.19
C GLU A 141 10.79 11.56 -9.04
N GLU A 142 9.54 11.95 -9.34
CA GLU A 142 8.70 11.29 -10.32
C GLU A 142 9.27 11.47 -11.73
N LEU A 143 9.14 10.46 -12.57
CA LEU A 143 9.56 10.54 -13.96
C LEU A 143 8.48 11.19 -14.82
N ALA A 144 8.90 11.81 -15.93
CA ALA A 144 7.97 12.33 -16.94
C ALA A 144 7.12 11.20 -17.54
N GLU A 145 5.87 11.49 -17.92
CA GLU A 145 4.97 10.53 -18.56
C GLU A 145 5.58 9.84 -19.78
N SER A 146 6.40 10.58 -20.54
CA SER A 146 7.10 10.07 -21.73
C SER A 146 8.09 8.94 -21.41
N GLU A 147 8.70 8.93 -20.20
CA GLU A 147 9.58 7.84 -19.79
C GLU A 147 8.76 6.55 -19.52
N HIS A 148 7.59 6.69 -18.91
CA HIS A 148 6.67 5.56 -18.70
C HIS A 148 6.15 5.01 -20.02
N THR A 149 5.70 5.86 -20.94
CA THR A 149 5.18 5.40 -22.24
C THR A 149 6.27 4.75 -23.08
N ARG A 150 7.52 5.22 -23.01
CA ARG A 150 8.67 4.58 -23.64
C ARG A 150 8.90 3.17 -23.05
N SER A 151 8.91 3.03 -21.73
CA SER A 151 9.07 1.72 -21.08
C SER A 151 7.95 0.75 -21.44
N PHE A 152 6.72 1.22 -21.55
CA PHE A 152 5.59 0.40 -21.97
C PHE A 152 5.75 -0.11 -23.40
N ALA A 153 6.24 0.72 -24.31
CA ALA A 153 6.51 0.30 -25.69
C ALA A 153 7.62 -0.77 -25.78
N GLU A 154 8.66 -0.67 -24.94
CA GLU A 154 9.71 -1.69 -24.85
C GLU A 154 9.19 -3.04 -24.34
N ILE A 155 8.31 -3.02 -23.33
CA ILE A 155 7.66 -4.24 -22.83
C ILE A 155 6.78 -4.85 -23.92
N GLU A 156 5.98 -4.02 -24.60
CA GLU A 156 5.10 -4.47 -25.69
C GLU A 156 5.87 -5.16 -26.81
N ALA A 157 7.03 -4.61 -27.15
CA ALA A 157 7.89 -5.16 -28.20
C ALA A 157 8.42 -6.58 -27.92
N VAL A 158 8.55 -6.94 -26.63
CA VAL A 158 9.18 -8.22 -26.22
C VAL A 158 8.24 -9.23 -25.57
N ARG A 159 7.06 -8.79 -25.08
CA ARG A 159 6.13 -9.71 -24.39
C ARG A 159 5.55 -10.78 -25.31
N GLY A 160 5.42 -10.50 -26.61
CA GLY A 160 4.76 -11.40 -27.56
C GLY A 160 3.30 -11.68 -27.17
N ASP A 161 2.91 -12.96 -27.14
CA ASP A 161 1.55 -13.38 -26.77
C ASP A 161 1.32 -13.51 -25.27
N ILE A 162 2.31 -13.18 -24.43
CA ILE A 162 2.16 -13.24 -22.97
C ILE A 162 1.26 -12.10 -22.52
N SER A 163 0.10 -12.46 -21.95
CA SER A 163 -0.82 -11.51 -21.34
C SER A 163 -0.31 -11.12 -19.95
N LEU A 164 -0.34 -9.83 -19.63
CA LEU A 164 0.13 -9.26 -18.37
C LEU A 164 -0.97 -8.44 -17.73
N SER A 165 -1.16 -8.60 -16.43
CA SER A 165 -2.04 -7.72 -15.65
C SER A 165 -1.45 -6.30 -15.58
N TYR A 166 -2.31 -5.32 -15.24
CA TYR A 166 -1.89 -3.93 -15.03
C TYR A 166 -0.69 -3.81 -14.07
N PHE A 167 -0.72 -4.57 -12.97
CA PHE A 167 0.35 -4.53 -11.98
C PHE A 167 1.63 -5.20 -12.48
N GLU A 168 1.54 -6.35 -13.15
CA GLU A 168 2.71 -7.01 -13.76
C GLU A 168 3.39 -6.11 -14.79
N TYR A 169 2.59 -5.44 -15.62
CA TYR A 169 3.10 -4.52 -16.62
C TYR A 169 3.79 -3.29 -16.00
N GLY A 170 3.15 -2.69 -14.99
CA GLY A 170 3.72 -1.57 -14.23
C GLY A 170 5.02 -1.94 -13.51
N THR A 171 5.10 -3.16 -12.95
CA THR A 171 6.31 -3.67 -12.30
C THR A 171 7.46 -3.82 -13.31
N LEU A 172 7.21 -4.40 -14.47
CA LEU A 172 8.22 -4.52 -15.53
C LEU A 172 8.70 -3.13 -16.00
N SER A 173 7.77 -2.19 -16.14
CA SER A 173 8.08 -0.80 -16.49
C SER A 173 9.04 -0.18 -15.47
N ALA A 174 8.74 -0.30 -14.18
CA ALA A 174 9.62 0.20 -13.11
C ALA A 174 11.02 -0.42 -13.17
N LEU A 175 11.11 -1.74 -13.31
CA LEU A 175 12.40 -2.45 -13.39
C LEU A 175 13.22 -2.05 -14.61
N TRP A 176 12.56 -1.85 -15.75
CA TRP A 176 13.23 -1.39 -16.97
C TRP A 176 13.77 0.03 -16.79
N LEU A 177 12.97 0.96 -16.24
CA LEU A 177 13.39 2.33 -15.94
C LEU A 177 14.58 2.37 -14.97
N PHE A 178 14.57 1.54 -13.94
CA PHE A 178 15.68 1.44 -12.98
C PHE A 178 16.96 0.92 -13.64
N LYS A 179 16.85 -0.08 -14.50
CA LYS A 179 18.01 -0.61 -15.24
C LYS A 179 18.62 0.46 -16.13
N GLN A 180 17.81 1.25 -16.86
CA GLN A 180 18.29 2.34 -17.71
C GLN A 180 18.98 3.45 -16.90
N ALA A 181 18.52 3.71 -15.68
CA ALA A 181 19.07 4.75 -14.80
C ALA A 181 20.38 4.34 -14.11
N GLN A 182 20.82 3.09 -14.22
CA GLN A 182 22.06 2.57 -13.62
C GLN A 182 22.19 2.91 -12.13
N LEU A 183 21.17 2.55 -11.36
CA LEU A 183 21.05 2.83 -9.93
C LEU A 183 21.99 1.95 -9.09
N ASP A 184 22.31 2.41 -7.87
CA ASP A 184 23.06 1.64 -6.87
C ASP A 184 22.11 0.76 -6.06
N VAL A 185 20.94 1.29 -5.72
CA VAL A 185 19.93 0.64 -4.86
C VAL A 185 18.54 0.80 -5.45
N VAL A 186 17.77 -0.27 -5.42
CA VAL A 186 16.34 -0.28 -5.75
C VAL A 186 15.52 -0.76 -4.56
N ILE A 187 14.40 -0.09 -4.29
CA ILE A 187 13.45 -0.43 -3.24
C ILE A 187 12.13 -0.80 -3.92
N LEU A 188 11.67 -2.03 -3.72
CA LEU A 188 10.44 -2.57 -4.31
C LEU A 188 9.38 -2.71 -3.23
N GLU A 189 8.29 -1.97 -3.32
CA GLU A 189 7.10 -2.16 -2.52
C GLU A 189 6.23 -3.25 -3.12
N VAL A 190 5.89 -4.27 -2.33
CA VAL A 190 4.97 -5.35 -2.71
C VAL A 190 3.55 -4.79 -2.85
N GLY A 191 2.87 -5.13 -3.95
CA GLY A 191 1.49 -4.71 -4.18
C GLY A 191 0.49 -5.51 -3.34
N LEU A 192 0.52 -6.83 -3.43
CA LEU A 192 -0.41 -7.72 -2.73
C LEU A 192 0.30 -9.00 -2.27
N GLY A 193 0.14 -9.33 -0.99
CA GLY A 193 0.73 -10.55 -0.42
C GLY A 193 2.25 -10.45 -0.33
N GLY A 194 2.94 -11.19 -1.16
CA GLY A 194 4.39 -11.24 -1.27
C GLY A 194 4.86 -12.39 -2.16
N ARG A 195 4.54 -13.61 -1.80
CA ARG A 195 5.03 -14.84 -2.46
C ARG A 195 4.81 -14.85 -3.97
N LEU A 196 3.64 -14.45 -4.42
CA LEU A 196 3.23 -14.44 -5.84
C LEU A 196 3.07 -13.03 -6.42
N ASP A 197 3.49 -12.01 -5.69
CA ASP A 197 3.50 -10.63 -6.19
C ASP A 197 4.56 -10.45 -7.26
N ALA A 198 4.25 -9.66 -8.30
CA ALA A 198 5.16 -9.47 -9.42
C ALA A 198 6.55 -8.94 -9.01
N THR A 199 6.62 -8.12 -7.95
CA THR A 199 7.92 -7.63 -7.44
C THR A 199 8.83 -8.76 -6.96
N ASN A 200 8.24 -9.89 -6.55
CA ASN A 200 8.97 -11.04 -6.00
C ASN A 200 9.68 -11.90 -7.06
N MET A 201 9.55 -11.58 -8.35
CA MET A 201 10.40 -12.16 -9.39
C MET A 201 11.86 -11.71 -9.27
N VAL A 202 12.11 -10.60 -8.58
CA VAL A 202 13.45 -10.07 -8.29
C VAL A 202 13.92 -10.59 -6.93
N ASP A 203 15.15 -11.09 -6.86
CA ASP A 203 15.73 -11.53 -5.61
C ASP A 203 16.20 -10.34 -4.76
N ALA A 204 15.63 -10.23 -3.56
CA ALA A 204 16.00 -9.20 -2.61
C ALA A 204 17.34 -9.52 -1.90
N ASP A 205 18.13 -8.48 -1.66
CA ASP A 205 19.30 -8.54 -0.77
C ASP A 205 18.91 -8.36 0.70
N VAL A 206 17.85 -7.59 0.95
CA VAL A 206 17.15 -7.50 2.24
C VAL A 206 15.65 -7.52 1.98
N ALA A 207 14.95 -8.44 2.63
CA ALA A 207 13.50 -8.50 2.61
C ALA A 207 12.93 -7.95 3.93
N VAL A 208 11.80 -7.24 3.84
CA VAL A 208 11.14 -6.60 4.98
C VAL A 208 9.66 -7.02 5.01
N VAL A 209 9.17 -7.33 6.20
CA VAL A 209 7.73 -7.44 6.50
C VAL A 209 7.39 -6.42 7.58
N THR A 210 6.60 -5.40 7.24
CA THR A 210 6.35 -4.25 8.14
C THR A 210 5.36 -4.58 9.24
N SER A 211 4.16 -5.07 8.89
CA SER A 211 3.11 -5.45 9.82
C SER A 211 2.23 -6.54 9.25
N ILE A 212 1.52 -7.27 10.13
CA ILE A 212 0.57 -8.32 9.78
C ILE A 212 -0.78 -8.03 10.43
N ALA A 213 -1.75 -7.69 9.62
CA ALA A 213 -3.14 -7.49 10.03
C ALA A 213 -4.09 -8.11 9.00
N LEU A 214 -5.36 -8.27 9.38
CA LEU A 214 -6.38 -8.76 8.47
C LEU A 214 -6.67 -7.70 7.40
N ASP A 215 -6.36 -8.03 6.18
CA ASP A 215 -6.70 -7.28 4.97
C ASP A 215 -6.56 -8.22 3.77
N HIS A 216 -7.34 -7.97 2.71
CA HIS A 216 -7.32 -8.79 1.49
C HIS A 216 -7.52 -10.30 1.75
N THR A 217 -8.40 -10.64 2.70
CA THR A 217 -8.60 -12.02 3.18
C THR A 217 -9.06 -12.98 2.09
N ASP A 218 -9.76 -12.52 1.07
CA ASP A 218 -10.17 -13.30 -0.10
C ASP A 218 -8.98 -13.83 -0.93
N TRP A 219 -7.82 -13.17 -0.83
CA TRP A 219 -6.60 -13.51 -1.56
C TRP A 219 -5.51 -14.14 -0.70
N LEU A 220 -5.38 -13.67 0.54
CA LEU A 220 -4.24 -14.02 1.40
C LEU A 220 -4.59 -15.03 2.49
N GLY A 221 -5.89 -15.33 2.65
CA GLY A 221 -6.40 -16.21 3.67
C GLY A 221 -7.05 -15.49 4.85
N PRO A 222 -7.80 -16.25 5.69
CA PRO A 222 -8.72 -15.70 6.67
C PRO A 222 -8.08 -15.21 7.97
N ASP A 223 -6.80 -15.48 8.19
CA ASP A 223 -6.11 -15.24 9.45
C ASP A 223 -4.70 -14.69 9.29
N ARG A 224 -4.12 -14.23 10.39
CA ARG A 224 -2.77 -13.64 10.40
C ARG A 224 -1.67 -14.64 10.05
N GLU A 225 -1.86 -15.93 10.30
CA GLU A 225 -0.89 -16.97 9.96
C GLU A 225 -0.79 -17.17 8.44
N SER A 226 -1.93 -17.28 7.76
CA SER A 226 -1.97 -17.39 6.29
C SER A 226 -1.42 -16.12 5.62
N ILE A 227 -1.81 -14.93 6.12
CA ILE A 227 -1.31 -13.63 5.63
C ILE A 227 0.21 -13.50 5.85
N GLY A 228 0.68 -13.92 7.03
CA GLY A 228 2.11 -13.92 7.37
C GLY A 228 2.93 -14.80 6.43
N ARG A 229 2.44 -16.01 6.15
CA ARG A 229 3.09 -16.96 5.21
C ARG A 229 3.21 -16.38 3.81
N GLU A 230 2.15 -15.76 3.28
CA GLU A 230 2.19 -15.11 1.96
C GLU A 230 3.18 -13.95 1.91
N LYS A 231 3.22 -13.11 2.96
CA LYS A 231 4.14 -11.96 3.00
C LYS A 231 5.59 -12.39 3.19
N ALA A 232 5.85 -13.39 4.02
CA ALA A 232 7.20 -13.97 4.20
C ALA A 232 7.73 -14.65 2.93
N GLY A 233 6.89 -14.87 1.93
CA GLY A 233 7.28 -15.39 0.62
C GLY A 233 8.37 -14.58 -0.11
N VAL A 234 8.59 -13.33 0.30
CA VAL A 234 9.69 -12.47 -0.24
C VAL A 234 11.08 -12.79 0.34
N PHE A 235 11.18 -13.61 1.37
CA PHE A 235 12.46 -13.97 1.98
C PHE A 235 13.35 -14.78 1.04
N ARG A 236 14.66 -14.66 1.21
CA ARG A 236 15.67 -15.38 0.42
C ARG A 236 16.68 -16.08 1.32
N GLY A 237 17.13 -17.26 0.91
CA GLY A 237 18.14 -18.04 1.63
C GLY A 237 19.45 -17.27 1.80
N GLY A 238 19.99 -17.29 3.02
CA GLY A 238 21.24 -16.59 3.36
C GLY A 238 21.14 -15.06 3.37
N LYS A 239 19.95 -14.49 3.22
CA LYS A 239 19.73 -13.03 3.22
C LYS A 239 18.95 -12.58 4.47
N PRO A 240 19.13 -11.32 4.93
CA PRO A 240 18.36 -10.76 6.01
C PRO A 240 16.87 -10.68 5.69
N ALA A 241 16.05 -11.06 6.67
CA ALA A 241 14.59 -10.95 6.67
C ALA A 241 14.15 -10.15 7.89
N VAL A 242 13.87 -8.86 7.72
CA VAL A 242 13.55 -7.93 8.80
C VAL A 242 12.04 -7.90 9.03
N VAL A 243 11.61 -8.10 10.25
CA VAL A 243 10.19 -8.08 10.64
C VAL A 243 9.91 -6.98 11.64
N GLY A 244 9.03 -6.04 11.25
CA GLY A 244 8.60 -4.90 12.08
C GLY A 244 7.38 -5.20 12.94
N GLU A 245 6.71 -6.34 12.74
CA GLU A 245 5.56 -6.79 13.53
C GLU A 245 6.03 -7.35 14.89
N PRO A 246 5.68 -6.72 16.02
CA PRO A 246 6.11 -7.20 17.34
C PRO A 246 5.44 -8.52 17.74
N ASP A 247 4.16 -8.67 17.41
CA ASP A 247 3.38 -9.91 17.60
C ASP A 247 3.38 -10.72 16.29
N MET A 248 4.58 -11.18 15.92
CA MET A 248 4.81 -11.85 14.64
C MET A 248 4.14 -13.23 14.61
N PRO A 249 3.30 -13.53 13.57
CA PRO A 249 2.78 -14.88 13.36
C PRO A 249 3.90 -15.91 13.24
N GLN A 250 3.66 -17.12 13.77
CA GLN A 250 4.65 -18.21 13.74
C GLN A 250 5.01 -18.62 12.30
N SER A 251 4.06 -18.54 11.37
CA SER A 251 4.26 -18.84 9.96
C SER A 251 5.42 -18.06 9.33
N ILE A 252 5.70 -16.85 9.80
CA ILE A 252 6.84 -16.06 9.31
C ILE A 252 8.17 -16.71 9.70
N ALA A 253 8.28 -17.18 10.95
CA ALA A 253 9.48 -17.90 11.41
C ALA A 253 9.66 -19.22 10.67
N GLU A 254 8.56 -19.94 10.42
CA GLU A 254 8.56 -21.19 9.65
C GLU A 254 9.09 -20.96 8.23
N VAL A 255 8.58 -19.96 7.52
CA VAL A 255 9.03 -19.62 6.16
C VAL A 255 10.49 -19.18 6.15
N ALA A 256 10.92 -18.39 7.16
CA ALA A 256 12.32 -18.01 7.27
C ALA A 256 13.24 -19.22 7.44
N GLN A 257 12.84 -20.17 8.26
CA GLN A 257 13.55 -21.44 8.46
C GLN A 257 13.55 -22.30 7.19
N GLU A 258 12.39 -22.49 6.55
CA GLU A 258 12.24 -23.25 5.31
C GLU A 258 13.15 -22.72 4.20
N LYS A 259 13.28 -21.40 4.09
CA LYS A 259 14.12 -20.73 3.09
C LYS A 259 15.58 -20.57 3.52
N GLY A 260 15.90 -20.75 4.79
CA GLY A 260 17.23 -20.47 5.33
C GLY A 260 17.56 -18.98 5.37
N ALA A 261 16.56 -18.11 5.57
CA ALA A 261 16.74 -16.67 5.70
C ALA A 261 17.20 -16.29 7.13
N HIS A 262 17.94 -15.19 7.24
CA HIS A 262 18.37 -14.64 8.53
C HIS A 262 17.27 -13.73 9.09
N LEU A 263 16.41 -14.28 9.95
CA LEU A 263 15.29 -13.57 10.55
C LEU A 263 15.78 -12.57 11.61
N LEU A 264 15.35 -11.31 11.48
CA LEU A 264 15.64 -10.20 12.40
C LEU A 264 14.32 -9.60 12.89
N ARG A 265 13.96 -9.92 14.13
CA ARG A 265 12.64 -9.64 14.72
C ARG A 265 12.68 -8.42 15.61
N ARG A 266 11.67 -7.58 15.49
CA ARG A 266 11.43 -6.48 16.44
C ARG A 266 11.24 -7.04 17.86
N ASP A 267 11.73 -6.28 18.86
CA ASP A 267 11.69 -6.58 20.28
C ASP A 267 12.45 -7.88 20.70
N VAL A 268 13.21 -8.48 19.78
CA VAL A 268 14.07 -9.65 20.00
C VAL A 268 15.49 -9.39 19.48
N ASP A 269 15.63 -9.09 18.19
CA ASP A 269 16.92 -8.90 17.53
C ASP A 269 17.25 -7.42 17.35
N TRP A 270 16.23 -6.54 17.38
CA TRP A 270 16.33 -5.09 17.36
C TRP A 270 15.11 -4.45 18.08
N ASP A 271 15.29 -3.27 18.63
CA ASP A 271 14.23 -2.50 19.27
C ASP A 271 14.46 -0.98 19.19
N TYR A 272 13.50 -0.21 19.68
CA TYR A 272 13.60 1.24 19.80
C TYR A 272 12.79 1.78 20.97
N ASP A 273 13.24 2.92 21.52
CA ASP A 273 12.51 3.69 22.53
C ASP A 273 12.32 5.14 22.05
N VAL A 274 11.16 5.72 22.37
CA VAL A 274 10.81 7.10 22.00
C VAL A 274 10.63 7.95 23.24
N ASN A 275 11.14 9.18 23.21
CA ASN A 275 10.90 10.20 24.23
C ASN A 275 10.52 11.54 23.58
N ALA A 276 10.31 12.59 24.39
CA ALA A 276 9.84 13.89 23.90
C ALA A 276 10.86 14.61 22.99
N GLN A 277 12.15 14.31 23.11
CA GLN A 277 13.23 14.97 22.37
C GLN A 277 13.66 14.18 21.12
N GLY A 278 13.36 12.87 21.05
CA GLY A 278 13.79 12.02 19.97
C GLY A 278 13.59 10.55 20.29
N TRP A 279 14.35 9.71 19.64
CA TRP A 279 14.29 8.27 19.86
C TRP A 279 15.66 7.63 19.73
N ARG A 280 15.77 6.41 20.19
CA ARG A 280 16.97 5.59 20.06
C ARG A 280 16.61 4.24 19.45
N PHE A 281 17.55 3.67 18.73
CA PHE A 281 17.46 2.37 18.08
C PHE A 281 18.58 1.47 18.57
N ARG A 282 18.32 0.18 18.79
CA ARG A 282 19.30 -0.83 19.22
C ARG A 282 19.21 -2.08 18.38
N ASP A 283 20.37 -2.64 18.07
CA ASP A 283 20.53 -3.98 17.47
C ASP A 283 21.89 -4.59 17.84
N ALA A 284 22.26 -5.73 17.24
CA ALA A 284 23.53 -6.38 17.47
C ALA A 284 24.77 -5.55 17.08
N GLN A 285 24.61 -4.48 16.27
CA GLN A 285 25.70 -3.58 15.88
C GLN A 285 25.87 -2.40 16.86
N GLY A 286 25.01 -2.29 17.88
CA GLY A 286 25.04 -1.24 18.88
C GLY A 286 23.84 -0.30 18.82
N GLU A 287 23.96 0.82 19.52
CA GLU A 287 22.88 1.78 19.73
C GLU A 287 23.11 3.06 18.92
N LEU A 288 22.03 3.61 18.38
CA LEU A 288 21.95 4.96 17.80
C LEU A 288 21.03 5.80 18.69
N THR A 289 21.54 6.87 19.26
CA THR A 289 20.81 7.76 20.18
C THR A 289 20.45 9.08 19.51
N ASP A 290 19.55 9.81 20.15
CA ASP A 290 19.15 11.17 19.75
C ASP A 290 18.73 11.28 18.27
N LEU A 291 18.06 10.24 17.76
CA LEU A 291 17.48 10.25 16.43
C LEU A 291 16.30 11.22 16.39
N PRO A 292 16.14 12.01 15.29
CA PRO A 292 15.03 12.95 15.17
C PRO A 292 13.70 12.20 15.07
N LEU A 293 12.63 12.76 15.66
CA LEU A 293 11.29 12.20 15.52
C LEU A 293 10.87 12.21 14.05
N PRO A 294 10.45 11.08 13.48
CA PRO A 294 10.05 11.01 12.08
C PRO A 294 8.67 11.64 11.85
N GLN A 295 8.44 12.14 10.67
CA GLN A 295 7.10 12.57 10.22
C GLN A 295 6.22 11.39 9.80
N VAL A 296 6.83 10.30 9.36
CA VAL A 296 6.16 9.02 9.08
C VAL A 296 5.90 8.24 10.39
N PRO A 297 5.05 7.19 10.38
CA PRO A 297 4.84 6.37 11.56
C PRO A 297 6.15 5.82 12.14
N GLN A 298 6.36 6.05 13.44
CA GLN A 298 7.58 5.66 14.16
C GLN A 298 7.98 4.18 13.98
N PRO A 299 7.04 3.19 14.06
CA PRO A 299 7.38 1.79 13.82
C PRO A 299 7.97 1.53 12.42
N ASN A 300 7.51 2.28 11.42
CA ASN A 300 7.95 2.11 10.04
C ASN A 300 9.33 2.73 9.81
N ALA A 301 9.61 3.88 10.45
CA ALA A 301 10.96 4.46 10.45
C ALA A 301 11.97 3.53 11.15
N ALA A 302 11.59 2.92 12.27
CA ALA A 302 12.43 1.96 12.98
C ALA A 302 12.67 0.68 12.17
N THR A 303 11.64 0.16 11.50
CA THR A 303 11.76 -1.00 10.60
C THR A 303 12.67 -0.70 9.41
N ALA A 304 12.56 0.50 8.83
CA ALA A 304 13.47 0.94 7.77
C ALA A 304 14.92 1.01 8.24
N LEU A 305 15.16 1.53 9.45
CA LEU A 305 16.51 1.59 10.03
C LEU A 305 17.07 0.20 10.32
N ALA A 306 16.25 -0.74 10.82
CA ALA A 306 16.65 -2.14 10.99
C ALA A 306 17.05 -2.78 9.65
N ALA A 307 16.27 -2.55 8.59
CA ALA A 307 16.57 -3.06 7.25
C ALA A 307 17.87 -2.44 6.68
N LEU A 308 18.06 -1.14 6.88
CA LEU A 308 19.27 -0.44 6.47
C LEU A 308 20.50 -1.02 7.14
N ARG A 309 20.47 -1.21 8.47
CA ARG A 309 21.60 -1.76 9.22
C ARG A 309 21.88 -3.23 8.82
N ALA A 310 20.84 -4.02 8.56
CA ALA A 310 20.96 -5.37 8.06
C ALA A 310 21.60 -5.44 6.65
N SER A 311 21.47 -4.39 5.86
CA SER A 311 22.00 -4.33 4.49
C SER A 311 23.53 -4.25 4.42
N LYS A 312 24.17 -3.77 5.49
CA LYS A 312 25.61 -3.48 5.54
C LYS A 312 26.08 -2.44 4.49
N LEU A 313 25.16 -1.69 3.89
CA LEU A 313 25.50 -0.53 3.08
C LEU A 313 26.17 0.54 3.96
N THR A 314 27.18 1.22 3.42
CA THR A 314 27.89 2.27 4.16
C THR A 314 27.03 3.52 4.22
N VAL A 315 26.53 3.85 5.40
CA VAL A 315 25.69 5.03 5.66
C VAL A 315 26.17 5.69 6.95
N SER A 316 26.47 6.99 6.90
CA SER A 316 26.86 7.75 8.08
C SER A 316 25.66 7.99 9.01
N GLU A 317 25.93 8.19 10.31
CA GLU A 317 24.87 8.55 11.26
C GLU A 317 24.19 9.88 10.88
N GLN A 318 24.92 10.82 10.31
CA GLN A 318 24.34 12.08 9.85
C GLN A 318 23.33 11.84 8.71
N ALA A 319 23.65 10.99 7.73
CA ALA A 319 22.74 10.64 6.67
C ALA A 319 21.48 9.91 7.19
N ILE A 320 21.63 9.07 8.23
CA ILE A 320 20.48 8.45 8.91
C ILE A 320 19.59 9.53 9.53
N ARG A 321 20.15 10.50 10.27
CA ARG A 321 19.40 11.58 10.92
C ARG A 321 18.69 12.45 9.90
N ASP A 322 19.40 12.88 8.87
CA ASP A 322 18.86 13.75 7.81
C ASP A 322 17.74 13.01 7.03
N GLY A 323 17.95 11.74 6.72
CA GLY A 323 16.99 10.92 6.03
C GLY A 323 15.71 10.66 6.82
N ILE A 324 15.82 10.39 8.13
CA ILE A 324 14.66 10.20 9.00
C ILE A 324 13.86 11.50 9.12
N ALA A 325 14.54 12.63 9.33
CA ALA A 325 13.89 13.94 9.44
C ALA A 325 13.21 14.37 8.13
N GLY A 326 13.82 14.02 6.99
CA GLY A 326 13.33 14.35 5.65
C GLY A 326 12.31 13.39 5.06
N ALA A 327 12.03 12.26 5.71
CA ALA A 327 11.10 11.25 5.19
C ALA A 327 9.64 11.72 5.33
N ILE A 328 9.06 12.17 4.23
CA ILE A 328 7.66 12.61 4.13
C ILE A 328 6.99 11.82 3.02
N LEU A 329 5.79 11.32 3.26
CA LEU A 329 4.98 10.65 2.26
C LEU A 329 3.56 11.25 2.27
N PRO A 330 3.07 11.79 1.13
CA PRO A 330 1.72 12.34 1.04
C PRO A 330 0.65 11.35 1.51
N GLY A 331 -0.37 11.88 2.17
CA GLY A 331 -1.49 11.08 2.68
C GLY A 331 -1.13 10.10 3.82
N ARG A 332 -0.05 10.34 4.56
CA ARG A 332 0.35 9.56 5.74
C ARG A 332 0.55 10.48 6.93
N PHE A 333 -0.52 10.69 7.69
CA PHE A 333 -0.59 11.69 8.76
C PHE A 333 -0.05 13.06 8.31
N GLN A 334 -0.38 13.43 7.09
CA GLN A 334 0.12 14.64 6.46
C GLN A 334 -0.64 15.86 7.00
N ILE A 335 0.05 16.71 7.73
CA ILE A 335 -0.51 18.00 8.18
C ILE A 335 -0.34 19.01 7.03
N VAL A 336 -1.46 19.46 6.47
CA VAL A 336 -1.50 20.39 5.32
C VAL A 336 -1.67 21.83 5.77
N SER A 337 -2.42 22.06 6.85
CA SER A 337 -2.59 23.36 7.49
C SER A 337 -2.71 23.18 9.00
N GLU A 338 -2.46 24.27 9.75
CA GLU A 338 -2.47 24.26 11.22
C GLU A 338 -3.67 24.99 11.84
N SER A 339 -4.43 25.79 11.06
CA SER A 339 -5.54 26.58 11.58
C SER A 339 -6.64 26.81 10.52
N PRO A 340 -7.72 26.02 10.49
CA PRO A 340 -7.86 24.76 11.21
C PRO A 340 -6.81 23.76 10.80
N ARG A 341 -6.49 22.81 11.66
CA ARG A 341 -5.53 21.76 11.30
C ARG A 341 -6.20 20.82 10.30
N LEU A 342 -5.57 20.63 9.15
CA LEU A 342 -6.00 19.65 8.14
C LEU A 342 -5.01 18.49 8.08
N ILE A 343 -5.48 17.28 8.36
CA ILE A 343 -4.71 16.04 8.31
C ILE A 343 -5.25 15.13 7.22
N LEU A 344 -4.37 14.66 6.34
CA LEU A 344 -4.68 13.66 5.32
C LEU A 344 -4.02 12.33 5.70
N ASP A 345 -4.80 11.25 5.78
CA ASP A 345 -4.30 9.91 6.06
C ASP A 345 -5.12 8.83 5.32
N VAL A 346 -4.44 7.90 4.66
CA VAL A 346 -5.10 6.83 3.88
C VAL A 346 -5.49 5.60 4.70
N ALA A 347 -5.52 5.67 6.02
CA ALA A 347 -5.95 4.58 6.88
C ALA A 347 -7.35 4.07 6.45
N HIS A 348 -7.45 2.75 6.20
CA HIS A 348 -8.64 2.13 5.62
C HIS A 348 -8.93 0.72 6.17
N ASN A 349 -8.27 0.34 7.25
CA ASN A 349 -8.51 -0.90 7.99
C ASN A 349 -8.35 -0.66 9.49
N PRO A 350 -8.85 -1.53 10.38
CA PRO A 350 -8.82 -1.31 11.83
C PRO A 350 -7.42 -1.09 12.40
N HIS A 351 -6.42 -1.82 11.91
CA HIS A 351 -5.04 -1.67 12.38
C HIS A 351 -4.46 -0.27 12.08
N ALA A 352 -4.64 0.23 10.85
CA ALA A 352 -4.19 1.57 10.48
C ALA A 352 -5.00 2.65 11.19
N ALA A 353 -6.33 2.47 11.34
CA ALA A 353 -7.21 3.39 12.04
C ALA A 353 -6.87 3.49 13.54
N GLY A 354 -6.53 2.37 14.20
CA GLY A 354 -6.08 2.36 15.59
C GLY A 354 -4.79 3.15 15.78
N TYR A 355 -3.83 2.99 14.87
CA TYR A 355 -2.61 3.81 14.89
C TYR A 355 -2.91 5.31 14.65
N LEU A 356 -3.76 5.63 13.68
CA LEU A 356 -4.20 7.00 13.39
C LEU A 356 -4.86 7.63 14.62
N ALA A 357 -5.77 6.91 15.28
CA ALA A 357 -6.42 7.36 16.53
C ALA A 357 -5.40 7.64 17.64
N SER A 358 -4.42 6.76 17.83
CA SER A 358 -3.36 6.95 18.82
C SER A 358 -2.51 8.20 18.53
N ARG A 359 -2.21 8.47 17.26
CA ARG A 359 -1.48 9.68 16.83
C ARG A 359 -2.30 10.94 17.09
N LEU A 360 -3.59 10.93 16.75
CA LEU A 360 -4.50 12.07 17.03
C LEU A 360 -4.57 12.36 18.53
N ALA A 361 -4.63 11.33 19.37
CA ALA A 361 -4.67 11.47 20.83
C ALA A 361 -3.38 12.11 21.41
N THR A 362 -2.25 12.00 20.74
CA THR A 362 -0.97 12.63 21.17
C THR A 362 -0.86 14.11 20.78
N LEU A 363 -1.69 14.57 19.83
CA LEU A 363 -1.69 15.98 19.46
C LEU A 363 -2.27 16.84 20.59
N PRO A 364 -1.77 18.08 20.77
CA PRO A 364 -2.41 19.01 21.67
C PRO A 364 -3.89 19.20 21.30
N LYS A 365 -4.80 18.73 22.16
CA LYS A 365 -6.23 18.88 21.93
C LYS A 365 -6.61 20.34 22.09
N LYS A 366 -6.98 21.01 20.99
CA LYS A 366 -7.36 22.43 20.99
C LYS A 366 -8.84 22.64 20.71
N GLY A 367 -9.47 21.77 19.93
CA GLY A 367 -10.85 21.85 19.48
C GLY A 367 -11.44 20.49 19.16
N ARG A 368 -12.44 20.48 18.27
CA ARG A 368 -13.12 19.27 17.79
C ARG A 368 -12.30 18.59 16.69
N VAL A 369 -12.54 17.30 16.49
CA VAL A 369 -12.06 16.52 15.33
C VAL A 369 -13.26 16.25 14.41
N LEU A 370 -13.22 16.82 13.22
CA LEU A 370 -14.21 16.65 12.16
C LEU A 370 -13.64 15.69 11.11
N ALA A 371 -14.22 14.50 10.97
CA ALA A 371 -13.72 13.48 10.06
C ALA A 371 -14.49 13.45 8.75
N VAL A 372 -13.82 13.65 7.63
CA VAL A 372 -14.29 13.39 6.27
C VAL A 372 -13.87 11.99 5.89
N ILE A 373 -14.84 11.12 5.62
CA ILE A 373 -14.59 9.70 5.40
C ILE A 373 -15.32 9.14 4.18
N GLY A 374 -14.61 8.39 3.37
CA GLY A 374 -15.10 7.54 2.30
C GLY A 374 -14.33 6.25 2.30
N MET A 375 -14.98 5.11 2.09
CA MET A 375 -14.33 3.78 2.16
C MET A 375 -14.77 2.90 1.00
N LEU A 376 -14.00 1.85 0.75
CA LEU A 376 -14.40 0.78 -0.14
C LEU A 376 -15.24 -0.24 0.63
N HIS A 377 -16.30 -0.78 0.00
CA HIS A 377 -17.24 -1.70 0.65
C HIS A 377 -16.63 -3.06 1.02
N ASP A 378 -15.52 -3.45 0.38
CA ASP A 378 -14.77 -4.67 0.66
C ASP A 378 -13.81 -4.57 1.85
N LYS A 379 -13.80 -3.42 2.54
CA LYS A 379 -12.99 -3.19 3.75
C LYS A 379 -13.84 -3.40 5.02
N ASP A 380 -13.18 -3.65 6.13
CA ASP A 380 -13.82 -3.70 7.45
C ASP A 380 -14.20 -2.27 7.89
N ILE A 381 -15.36 -1.80 7.40
CA ILE A 381 -15.89 -0.47 7.69
C ILE A 381 -16.17 -0.33 9.19
N ALA A 382 -16.92 -1.28 9.76
CA ALA A 382 -17.31 -1.25 11.17
C ALA A 382 -16.10 -1.18 12.11
N GLY A 383 -15.13 -2.07 11.93
CA GLY A 383 -13.91 -2.09 12.74
C GLY A 383 -13.05 -0.83 12.57
N THR A 384 -12.98 -0.29 11.35
CA THR A 384 -12.23 0.94 11.07
C THR A 384 -12.87 2.14 11.77
N LEU A 385 -14.18 2.32 11.66
CA LEU A 385 -14.91 3.41 12.29
C LEU A 385 -14.88 3.31 13.83
N ALA A 386 -15.03 2.11 14.38
CA ALA A 386 -14.95 1.87 15.82
C ALA A 386 -13.60 2.30 16.42
N CYS A 387 -12.50 2.13 15.70
CA CYS A 387 -11.19 2.61 16.14
C CYS A 387 -11.07 4.14 16.20
N LEU A 388 -11.77 4.85 15.32
CA LEU A 388 -11.73 6.33 15.22
C LEU A 388 -12.78 7.02 16.06
N GLU A 389 -13.92 6.37 16.35
CA GLU A 389 -15.06 6.96 17.09
C GLU A 389 -14.64 7.63 18.42
N PRO A 390 -13.69 7.08 19.24
CA PRO A 390 -13.28 7.72 20.49
C PRO A 390 -12.57 9.07 20.32
N VAL A 391 -12.08 9.39 19.13
CA VAL A 391 -11.28 10.59 18.87
C VAL A 391 -11.94 11.57 17.89
N VAL A 392 -13.06 11.18 17.28
CA VAL A 392 -13.81 11.99 16.29
C VAL A 392 -15.06 12.54 16.91
N ASP A 393 -15.28 13.86 16.79
CA ASP A 393 -16.46 14.55 17.33
C ASP A 393 -17.59 14.69 16.29
N SER A 394 -17.29 14.72 15.00
CA SER A 394 -18.28 14.88 13.93
C SER A 394 -17.86 14.15 12.65
N TRP A 395 -18.83 13.49 11.98
CA TRP A 395 -18.59 12.69 10.78
C TRP A 395 -19.23 13.30 9.54
N TYR A 396 -18.45 13.41 8.47
CA TYR A 396 -18.83 13.84 7.13
C TYR A 396 -18.61 12.68 6.18
N CYS A 397 -19.65 11.87 5.98
CA CYS A 397 -19.59 10.62 5.21
C CYS A 397 -19.89 10.90 3.74
N ALA A 398 -19.03 10.42 2.85
CA ALA A 398 -19.19 10.56 1.42
C ALA A 398 -19.06 9.22 0.70
N PRO A 399 -19.80 9.00 -0.41
CA PRO A 399 -19.62 7.83 -1.24
C PRO A 399 -18.29 7.91 -2.00
N LEU A 400 -17.75 6.76 -2.36
CA LEU A 400 -16.69 6.64 -3.35
C LEU A 400 -17.25 6.15 -4.67
N GLU A 401 -16.73 6.68 -5.77
CA GLU A 401 -17.13 6.26 -7.10
C GLU A 401 -16.64 4.85 -7.45
N GLY A 402 -17.30 4.23 -8.42
CA GLY A 402 -16.94 2.92 -8.92
C GLY A 402 -17.56 1.75 -8.15
N PRO A 403 -17.41 0.53 -8.67
CA PRO A 403 -18.14 -0.65 -8.19
C PRO A 403 -17.72 -1.11 -6.79
N ARG A 404 -16.57 -0.65 -6.29
CA ARG A 404 -16.07 -0.98 -4.96
C ARG A 404 -16.34 0.12 -3.92
N GLY A 405 -16.84 1.29 -4.34
CA GLY A 405 -17.15 2.38 -3.42
C GLY A 405 -18.31 2.02 -2.48
N ALA A 406 -18.13 2.27 -1.18
CA ALA A 406 -19.26 2.27 -0.25
C ALA A 406 -20.07 3.56 -0.41
N THR A 407 -21.36 3.50 -0.14
CA THR A 407 -22.23 4.69 -0.07
C THR A 407 -22.07 5.41 1.27
N ALA A 408 -22.48 6.67 1.34
CA ALA A 408 -22.46 7.41 2.61
C ALA A 408 -23.37 6.76 3.66
N GLU A 409 -24.51 6.20 3.23
CA GLU A 409 -25.47 5.51 4.09
C GLU A 409 -24.86 4.26 4.72
N GLN A 410 -24.11 3.47 3.95
CA GLN A 410 -23.39 2.28 4.45
C GLN A 410 -22.35 2.63 5.54
N LEU A 411 -21.72 3.82 5.45
CA LEU A 411 -20.83 4.29 6.51
C LEU A 411 -21.63 4.69 7.76
N LEU A 412 -22.76 5.40 7.57
CA LEU A 412 -23.62 5.87 8.66
C LEU A 412 -24.27 4.73 9.45
N GLU A 413 -24.50 3.55 8.86
CA GLU A 413 -25.01 2.36 9.56
C GLU A 413 -24.12 1.93 10.75
N HIS A 414 -22.86 2.31 10.74
CA HIS A 414 -21.86 1.96 11.76
C HIS A 414 -21.50 3.12 12.71
N LEU A 415 -22.21 4.26 12.60
CA LEU A 415 -21.94 5.46 13.38
C LEU A 415 -23.17 5.87 14.20
N ASN A 416 -22.96 6.34 15.43
CA ASN A 416 -24.03 6.86 16.27
C ASN A 416 -24.60 8.21 15.77
N SER A 417 -23.79 8.98 15.04
CA SER A 417 -24.16 10.25 14.44
C SER A 417 -23.26 10.57 13.26
N GLY A 418 -23.78 11.30 12.28
CA GLY A 418 -22.99 11.69 11.10
C GLY A 418 -23.91 12.34 10.06
N ARG A 419 -23.30 12.90 9.03
CA ARG A 419 -24.00 13.51 7.89
C ARG A 419 -23.53 12.90 6.59
N ALA A 420 -24.48 12.55 5.70
CA ALA A 420 -24.19 12.12 4.34
C ALA A 420 -23.97 13.33 3.44
N TRP A 421 -22.99 13.21 2.54
CA TRP A 421 -22.65 14.21 1.54
C TRP A 421 -22.64 13.57 0.14
N PRO A 422 -22.92 14.32 -0.93
CA PRO A 422 -22.98 13.77 -2.28
C PRO A 422 -21.66 13.22 -2.81
N ASP A 423 -20.54 13.84 -2.40
CA ASP A 423 -19.18 13.47 -2.75
C ASP A 423 -18.16 13.93 -1.70
N VAL A 424 -16.93 13.45 -1.84
CA VAL A 424 -15.83 13.74 -0.91
C VAL A 424 -15.44 15.22 -0.91
N ALA A 425 -15.48 15.90 -2.06
CA ALA A 425 -15.09 17.31 -2.16
C ALA A 425 -16.08 18.20 -1.40
N GLN A 426 -17.38 17.95 -1.54
CA GLN A 426 -18.42 18.66 -0.80
C GLN A 426 -18.38 18.36 0.70
N ALA A 427 -18.14 17.10 1.09
CA ALA A 427 -17.96 16.71 2.49
C ALA A 427 -16.78 17.47 3.12
N TRP A 428 -15.63 17.53 2.42
CA TRP A 428 -14.46 18.27 2.87
C TRP A 428 -14.72 19.79 2.96
N GLN A 429 -15.34 20.39 1.96
CA GLN A 429 -15.67 21.83 1.98
C GLN A 429 -16.58 22.17 3.15
N ALA A 430 -17.58 21.32 3.43
CA ALA A 430 -18.49 21.51 4.56
C ALA A 430 -17.76 21.35 5.91
N ALA A 431 -16.89 20.34 6.04
CA ALA A 431 -16.09 20.17 7.26
C ALA A 431 -15.17 21.37 7.51
N MET A 432 -14.52 21.90 6.45
CA MET A 432 -13.68 23.11 6.54
C MET A 432 -14.49 24.37 6.88
N ALA A 433 -15.73 24.48 6.39
CA ALA A 433 -16.63 25.60 6.71
C ALA A 433 -17.17 25.54 8.16
N ASP A 434 -17.39 24.34 8.67
CA ASP A 434 -17.87 24.09 10.03
C ASP A 434 -16.75 24.16 11.10
N ALA A 435 -15.49 24.10 10.67
CA ALA A 435 -14.31 24.07 11.55
C ALA A 435 -13.92 25.46 12.04
N ASP A 436 -13.66 25.57 13.34
CA ASP A 436 -13.02 26.72 13.94
C ASP A 436 -11.49 26.63 13.82
N ALA A 437 -10.79 27.74 14.06
CA ALA A 437 -9.32 27.82 13.95
C ALA A 437 -8.54 26.80 14.83
N ASN A 438 -9.16 26.29 15.89
CA ASN A 438 -8.58 25.31 16.82
C ASN A 438 -9.00 23.87 16.51
N ASP A 439 -9.93 23.67 15.57
CA ASP A 439 -10.41 22.34 15.21
C ASP A 439 -9.41 21.60 14.31
N THR A 440 -9.59 20.30 14.24
CA THR A 440 -8.86 19.41 13.32
C THR A 440 -9.83 18.82 12.32
N VAL A 441 -9.60 19.02 11.03
CA VAL A 441 -10.28 18.30 9.97
C VAL A 441 -9.40 17.12 9.56
N LEU A 442 -9.92 15.90 9.74
CA LEU A 442 -9.27 14.65 9.37
C LEU A 442 -9.90 14.12 8.08
N VAL A 443 -9.11 13.84 7.08
CA VAL A 443 -9.56 13.16 5.85
C VAL A 443 -8.97 11.76 5.82
N CYS A 444 -9.82 10.72 5.81
CA CYS A 444 -9.35 9.33 5.86
C CYS A 444 -10.33 8.32 5.24
N GLY A 445 -9.99 7.03 5.34
CA GLY A 445 -10.81 5.89 4.94
C GLY A 445 -10.42 5.22 3.62
N SER A 446 -9.71 5.92 2.74
CA SER A 446 -9.25 5.37 1.46
C SER A 446 -8.18 6.27 0.82
N PHE A 447 -7.35 5.69 -0.05
CA PHE A 447 -6.52 6.46 -0.99
C PHE A 447 -7.38 7.38 -1.86
N HIS A 448 -8.54 6.91 -2.33
CA HIS A 448 -9.46 7.70 -3.15
C HIS A 448 -10.00 8.93 -2.40
N THR A 449 -10.34 8.78 -1.12
CA THR A 449 -10.83 9.89 -0.29
C THR A 449 -9.78 10.99 -0.18
N VAL A 450 -8.54 10.61 0.11
CA VAL A 450 -7.42 11.55 0.21
C VAL A 450 -7.11 12.18 -1.15
N ALA A 451 -7.10 11.38 -2.22
CA ALA A 451 -6.85 11.87 -3.58
C ALA A 451 -7.87 12.93 -4.01
N HIS A 452 -9.16 12.68 -3.82
CA HIS A 452 -10.22 13.65 -4.17
C HIS A 452 -10.08 14.98 -3.42
N VAL A 453 -9.68 14.95 -2.15
CA VAL A 453 -9.42 16.19 -1.40
C VAL A 453 -8.17 16.91 -1.95
N MET A 454 -7.10 16.18 -2.26
CA MET A 454 -5.88 16.77 -2.83
C MET A 454 -6.18 17.44 -4.19
N GLU A 455 -6.92 16.78 -5.07
CA GLU A 455 -7.37 17.33 -6.36
C GLU A 455 -8.25 18.58 -6.18
N ALA A 456 -9.19 18.56 -5.22
CA ALA A 456 -10.05 19.71 -4.93
C ALA A 456 -9.24 20.91 -4.39
N MET A 457 -8.20 20.66 -3.59
CA MET A 457 -7.28 21.69 -3.10
C MET A 457 -6.48 22.31 -4.23
N ASP A 458 -5.96 21.50 -5.16
CA ASP A 458 -5.19 21.98 -6.31
C ASP A 458 -6.06 22.78 -7.30
N ALA A 459 -7.29 22.34 -7.54
CA ALA A 459 -8.26 23.10 -8.35
C ALA A 459 -8.58 24.47 -7.75
N GLY A 460 -8.71 24.57 -6.41
CA GLY A 460 -8.91 25.85 -5.70
C GLY A 460 -7.72 26.81 -5.83
N ARG A 461 -6.49 26.30 -5.88
CA ARG A 461 -5.28 27.10 -6.06
C ARG A 461 -5.11 27.64 -7.48
N THR A 462 -5.56 26.89 -8.49
CA THR A 462 -5.47 27.28 -9.90
C THR A 462 -6.59 28.22 -10.34
N GLY A 463 -7.77 28.19 -9.70
CA GLY A 463 -8.92 29.06 -9.97
C GLY A 463 -8.85 30.46 -9.34
N GLY A 464 -7.86 30.72 -8.50
CA GLY A 464 -7.65 32.00 -7.78
C GLY A 464 -6.57 32.92 -8.37
N LYS A 465 -6.17 32.71 -9.65
CA LYS A 465 -5.24 33.59 -10.38
C LYS A 465 -5.95 34.40 -11.43
#